data_ee1aeb7b43664736e9ce269ef25f48a7
#
_entry.id   ee1aeb7b43664736e9ce269ef25f48a7
#
_cell.length_a   1.000
_cell.length_b   1.000
_cell.length_c   1.000
_cell.angle_alpha   90.00
_cell.angle_beta   90.00
_cell.angle_gamma   90.00
#
_symmetry.space_group_name_H-M   'P 1'
#
loop_
_entity.id
_entity.type
_entity.pdbx_description
1 polymer ?
#
loop_
_entity_poly.entity_id
_entity_poly.type
_entity_poly.pdbx_seq_one_letter_code
_entity_poly.pdbx_strand_id
1 'polypeptide(L)'
;IKCPKCHRTDRQNRVGKTPSGSQRYICMHCLKKYTPNPKPWAYPKEVRQKALQLYVDGMNLRRIARHLGLHHRTVSLWVKAQAAQLPDPPVPEQVKEAEMDEVFTFIGQKNQIFIITIVDCLIRCYLGCKVVLQRTQEAIQEMVDEAPKAKRYYSDAFDAYDRLWYHGGRYEVSQGKTDTYSVEADNAELRHYLARLGRRSRCFSRCPEALKAALKLFMYCFNRRQLYKQAFPNYPAHVYQFV
;
A
#
# COMPACT_ATOMS: atom_id res chain seq x y z
N ILE A 1 12.39 13.02 42.66
CA ILE A 1 11.58 12.23 41.70
C ILE A 1 10.35 11.72 42.44
N LYS A 2 9.13 12.01 41.91
CA LYS A 2 7.87 11.68 42.57
C LYS A 2 7.35 10.32 42.07
N CYS A 3 7.00 9.45 43.01
CA CYS A 3 6.39 8.15 42.67
C CYS A 3 4.99 8.36 42.07
N PRO A 4 4.65 7.77 40.90
CA PRO A 4 3.35 7.94 40.27
C PRO A 4 2.20 7.21 41.00
N LYS A 5 2.50 6.30 41.95
CA LYS A 5 1.49 5.54 42.68
C LYS A 5 1.17 6.16 44.06
N CYS A 6 2.19 6.45 44.88
CA CYS A 6 2.02 6.95 46.24
C CYS A 6 2.42 8.39 46.44
N HIS A 7 2.87 9.06 45.39
CA HIS A 7 3.24 10.45 45.30
C HIS A 7 4.40 10.90 46.23
N ARG A 8 5.05 9.99 46.93
CA ARG A 8 6.21 10.29 47.75
C ARG A 8 7.46 10.56 46.93
N THR A 9 8.35 11.39 47.40
CA THR A 9 9.59 11.82 46.75
C THR A 9 10.85 11.23 47.41
N ASP A 10 10.74 10.76 48.63
CA ASP A 10 11.79 10.12 49.40
C ASP A 10 11.89 8.61 49.07
N ARG A 11 13.05 8.00 49.37
CA ARG A 11 13.33 6.57 49.17
C ARG A 11 13.04 6.05 47.77
N GLN A 12 13.48 6.81 46.74
CA GLN A 12 13.38 6.42 45.32
C GLN A 12 14.73 5.86 44.84
N ASN A 13 14.87 4.53 44.75
CA ASN A 13 16.10 3.88 44.34
C ASN A 13 16.20 3.64 42.83
N ARG A 14 17.40 3.80 42.25
CA ARG A 14 17.66 3.48 40.85
C ARG A 14 17.71 1.97 40.65
N VAL A 15 17.02 1.43 39.61
CA VAL A 15 16.91 -0.02 39.34
C VAL A 15 17.22 -0.30 37.86
N GLY A 16 18.45 -0.04 37.45
CA GLY A 16 18.87 -0.26 36.07
C GLY A 16 18.25 0.72 35.06
N LYS A 17 18.37 0.39 33.78
CA LYS A 17 17.85 1.19 32.68
C LYS A 17 16.86 0.39 31.83
N THR A 18 15.98 1.09 31.10
CA THR A 18 15.17 0.50 30.03
C THR A 18 16.08 0.18 28.83
N PRO A 19 15.63 -0.69 27.87
CA PRO A 19 16.37 -0.89 26.61
C PRO A 19 16.59 0.40 25.81
N SER A 20 15.73 1.43 25.97
CA SER A 20 15.92 2.77 25.39
C SER A 20 16.92 3.65 26.15
N GLY A 21 17.57 3.10 27.20
CA GLY A 21 18.56 3.81 28.02
C GLY A 21 17.97 4.79 29.04
N SER A 22 16.66 4.78 29.29
CA SER A 22 16.03 5.60 30.32
C SER A 22 16.24 5.01 31.70
N GLN A 23 16.52 5.85 32.73
CA GLN A 23 16.69 5.40 34.09
C GLN A 23 15.38 4.92 34.72
N ARG A 24 15.38 3.70 35.26
CA ARG A 24 14.26 3.14 36.03
C ARG A 24 14.47 3.36 37.52
N TYR A 25 13.35 3.52 38.24
CA TYR A 25 13.34 3.69 39.68
C TYR A 25 12.37 2.70 40.33
N ILE A 26 12.58 2.42 41.60
CA ILE A 26 11.68 1.72 42.50
C ILE A 26 11.38 2.59 43.71
N CYS A 27 10.11 2.77 44.03
CA CYS A 27 9.68 3.41 45.26
C CYS A 27 9.75 2.39 46.40
N MET A 28 10.53 2.63 47.42
CA MET A 28 10.67 1.72 48.55
C MET A 28 9.45 1.72 49.50
N HIS A 29 8.49 2.66 49.35
CA HIS A 29 7.26 2.68 50.14
C HIS A 29 6.17 1.79 49.57
N CYS A 30 5.98 1.79 48.22
CA CYS A 30 4.91 1.05 47.59
C CYS A 30 5.39 0.02 46.56
N LEU A 31 6.71 -0.16 46.43
CA LEU A 31 7.42 -1.11 45.56
C LEU A 31 7.09 -0.95 44.07
N LYS A 32 6.49 0.18 43.67
CA LYS A 32 6.21 0.49 42.26
C LYS A 32 7.51 0.79 41.52
N LYS A 33 7.79 0.01 40.47
CA LYS A 33 8.83 0.33 39.48
C LYS A 33 8.28 1.29 38.43
N TYR A 34 9.03 2.33 38.05
CA TYR A 34 8.60 3.33 37.10
C TYR A 34 9.80 4.03 36.41
N THR A 35 9.51 4.73 35.33
CA THR A 35 10.48 5.52 34.55
C THR A 35 9.93 6.94 34.46
N PRO A 36 10.47 7.91 35.22
CA PRO A 36 9.92 9.29 35.25
C PRO A 36 9.96 9.97 33.89
N ASN A 37 11.08 9.84 33.19
CA ASN A 37 11.33 10.46 31.89
C ASN A 37 11.67 9.37 30.87
N PRO A 38 10.69 8.65 30.31
CA PRO A 38 10.95 7.65 29.31
C PRO A 38 11.44 8.32 28.02
N LYS A 39 12.57 7.88 27.51
CA LYS A 39 13.00 8.25 26.17
C LYS A 39 11.98 7.67 25.17
N PRO A 40 11.61 8.41 24.13
CA PRO A 40 10.72 7.89 23.12
C PRO A 40 11.37 6.65 22.49
N TRP A 41 10.60 5.55 22.47
CA TRP A 41 11.02 4.29 21.81
C TRP A 41 10.73 4.32 20.32
N ALA A 42 9.83 5.20 19.89
CA ALA A 42 9.39 5.32 18.50
C ALA A 42 10.40 6.13 17.67
N TYR A 43 10.58 5.73 16.44
CA TYR A 43 11.29 6.55 15.45
C TYR A 43 10.55 7.86 15.19
N PRO A 44 11.27 8.95 14.86
CA PRO A 44 10.67 10.23 14.49
C PRO A 44 9.66 10.08 13.33
N LYS A 45 8.64 10.92 13.30
CA LYS A 45 7.61 10.90 12.24
C LYS A 45 8.22 11.12 10.86
N GLU A 46 9.23 11.95 10.76
CA GLU A 46 9.97 12.28 9.53
C GLU A 46 10.66 11.05 8.94
N VAL A 47 11.27 10.22 9.80
CA VAL A 47 11.90 8.96 9.38
C VAL A 47 10.86 7.97 8.84
N ARG A 48 9.71 7.88 9.52
CA ARG A 48 8.59 7.05 9.06
C ARG A 48 8.05 7.55 7.72
N GLN A 49 7.81 8.85 7.61
CA GLN A 49 7.32 9.49 6.37
C GLN A 49 8.30 9.24 5.22
N LYS A 50 9.60 9.47 5.44
CA LYS A 50 10.63 9.21 4.44
C LYS A 50 10.68 7.75 4.00
N ALA A 51 10.53 6.80 4.94
CA ALA A 51 10.49 5.38 4.61
C ALA A 51 9.29 5.02 3.71
N LEU A 52 8.11 5.59 3.98
CA LEU A 52 6.91 5.39 3.16
C LEU A 52 7.06 6.01 1.77
N GLN A 53 7.61 7.23 1.67
CA GLN A 53 7.92 7.88 0.40
C GLN A 53 8.84 7.03 -0.46
N LEU A 54 9.97 6.57 0.09
CA LEU A 54 10.91 5.71 -0.62
C LEU A 54 10.28 4.37 -1.04
N TYR A 55 9.31 3.88 -0.25
CA TYR A 55 8.61 2.65 -0.56
C TYR A 55 7.71 2.77 -1.79
N VAL A 56 6.88 3.82 -1.86
CA VAL A 56 6.00 4.05 -3.01
C VAL A 56 6.74 4.56 -4.24
N ASP A 57 7.98 5.01 -4.06
CA ASP A 57 8.92 5.39 -5.13
C ASP A 57 9.76 4.21 -5.65
N GLY A 58 9.35 2.97 -5.37
CA GLY A 58 9.93 1.75 -5.94
C GLY A 58 11.04 1.09 -5.12
N MET A 59 11.43 1.66 -3.98
CA MET A 59 12.51 1.07 -3.18
C MET A 59 12.01 -0.11 -2.34
N ASN A 60 12.74 -1.24 -2.36
CA ASN A 60 12.36 -2.39 -1.56
C ASN A 60 12.67 -2.19 -0.05
N LEU A 61 11.95 -2.93 0.81
CA LEU A 61 12.03 -2.81 2.26
C LEU A 61 13.45 -2.92 2.84
N ARG A 62 14.29 -3.80 2.28
CA ARG A 62 15.67 -3.98 2.75
C ARG A 62 16.59 -2.83 2.36
N ARG A 63 16.39 -2.24 1.17
CA ARG A 63 17.14 -1.06 0.75
C ARG A 63 16.77 0.15 1.60
N ILE A 64 15.47 0.41 1.82
CA ILE A 64 15.00 1.47 2.71
C ILE A 64 15.59 1.31 4.12
N ALA A 65 15.53 0.09 4.65
CA ALA A 65 16.06 -0.21 5.98
C ALA A 65 17.57 0.13 6.10
N ARG A 66 18.37 -0.26 5.11
CA ARG A 66 19.82 0.07 5.08
C ARG A 66 20.07 1.57 4.95
N HIS A 67 19.30 2.24 4.10
CA HIS A 67 19.44 3.68 3.85
C HIS A 67 19.11 4.53 5.08
N LEU A 68 18.11 4.11 5.87
CA LEU A 68 17.64 4.87 7.04
C LEU A 68 18.14 4.30 8.38
N GLY A 69 19.03 3.31 8.39
CA GLY A 69 19.51 2.68 9.63
C GLY A 69 18.42 1.92 10.40
N LEU A 70 17.47 1.29 9.68
CA LEU A 70 16.30 0.62 10.26
C LEU A 70 16.36 -0.90 10.06
N HIS A 71 15.49 -1.62 10.76
CA HIS A 71 15.20 -3.00 10.44
C HIS A 71 14.07 -3.08 9.41
N HIS A 72 14.17 -3.94 8.39
CA HIS A 72 13.18 -4.05 7.29
C HIS A 72 11.76 -4.44 7.77
N ARG A 73 11.63 -5.16 8.90
CA ARG A 73 10.35 -5.43 9.55
C ARG A 73 9.64 -4.16 10.00
N THR A 74 10.40 -3.18 10.54
CA THR A 74 9.86 -1.89 10.95
C THR A 74 9.23 -1.16 9.77
N VAL A 75 9.93 -1.10 8.62
CA VAL A 75 9.39 -0.51 7.39
C VAL A 75 8.14 -1.25 6.93
N SER A 76 8.15 -2.59 6.95
CA SER A 76 6.98 -3.41 6.59
C SER A 76 5.76 -3.14 7.49
N LEU A 77 5.98 -2.99 8.80
CA LEU A 77 4.91 -2.65 9.75
C LEU A 77 4.35 -1.25 9.48
N TRP A 78 5.19 -0.28 9.14
CA TRP A 78 4.73 1.07 8.79
C TRP A 78 3.90 1.09 7.52
N VAL A 79 4.30 0.34 6.48
CA VAL A 79 3.52 0.20 5.25
C VAL A 79 2.14 -0.39 5.54
N LYS A 80 2.07 -1.48 6.34
CA LYS A 80 0.79 -2.09 6.73
C LYS A 80 -0.07 -1.16 7.57
N ALA A 81 0.52 -0.49 8.56
CA ALA A 81 -0.20 0.44 9.43
C ALA A 81 -0.72 1.66 8.66
N GLN A 82 0.06 2.18 7.71
CA GLN A 82 -0.37 3.28 6.85
C GLN A 82 -1.53 2.84 5.95
N ALA A 83 -1.40 1.71 5.25
CA ALA A 83 -2.45 1.18 4.39
C ALA A 83 -3.77 0.92 5.14
N ALA A 84 -3.69 0.46 6.40
CA ALA A 84 -4.88 0.22 7.23
C ALA A 84 -5.60 1.50 7.66
N GLN A 85 -4.90 2.64 7.72
CA GLN A 85 -5.46 3.95 8.09
C GLN A 85 -5.99 4.75 6.90
N LEU A 86 -5.55 4.42 5.69
CA LEU A 86 -6.00 5.12 4.49
C LEU A 86 -7.44 4.72 4.14
N PRO A 87 -8.26 5.67 3.68
CA PRO A 87 -9.51 5.35 3.00
C PRO A 87 -9.23 4.59 1.71
N ASP A 88 -10.27 4.27 0.97
CA ASP A 88 -10.10 3.70 -0.36
C ASP A 88 -9.43 4.70 -1.30
N PRO A 89 -8.67 4.23 -2.31
CA PRO A 89 -8.06 5.10 -3.29
C PRO A 89 -9.10 6.03 -3.94
N PRO A 90 -8.84 7.34 -4.02
CA PRO A 90 -9.78 8.25 -4.67
C PRO A 90 -9.90 7.93 -6.16
N VAL A 91 -11.11 8.03 -6.69
CA VAL A 91 -11.43 7.75 -8.09
C VAL A 91 -12.12 8.95 -8.73
N PRO A 92 -12.11 9.10 -10.07
CA PRO A 92 -12.84 10.16 -10.74
C PRO A 92 -14.35 10.03 -10.53
N GLU A 93 -15.07 11.15 -10.49
CA GLU A 93 -16.53 11.17 -10.31
C GLU A 93 -17.29 10.48 -11.47
N GLN A 94 -16.72 10.54 -12.66
CA GLN A 94 -17.32 9.92 -13.86
C GLN A 94 -16.25 9.13 -14.61
N VAL A 95 -16.59 7.90 -14.94
CA VAL A 95 -15.75 7.02 -15.75
C VAL A 95 -16.46 6.78 -17.09
N LYS A 96 -15.82 7.13 -18.18
CA LYS A 96 -16.32 6.87 -19.53
C LYS A 96 -15.91 5.48 -20.00
N GLU A 97 -14.64 5.18 -19.86
CA GLU A 97 -14.01 3.97 -20.37
C GLU A 97 -13.07 3.40 -19.31
N ALA A 98 -13.12 2.10 -19.13
CA ALA A 98 -12.28 1.38 -18.19
C ALA A 98 -11.65 0.16 -18.87
N GLU A 99 -10.40 -0.11 -18.57
CA GLU A 99 -9.67 -1.30 -19.02
C GLU A 99 -9.44 -2.24 -17.86
N MET A 100 -9.51 -3.54 -18.13
CA MET A 100 -9.28 -4.60 -17.18
C MET A 100 -8.13 -5.49 -17.63
N ASP A 101 -7.26 -5.86 -16.70
CA ASP A 101 -6.16 -6.79 -16.95
C ASP A 101 -5.70 -7.48 -15.66
N GLU A 102 -4.85 -8.50 -15.79
CA GLU A 102 -4.29 -9.20 -14.66
C GLU A 102 -2.76 -9.14 -14.63
N VAL A 103 -2.25 -8.84 -13.46
CA VAL A 103 -0.83 -8.97 -13.17
C VAL A 103 -0.57 -10.27 -12.44
N PHE A 104 0.20 -11.14 -13.07
CA PHE A 104 0.69 -12.34 -12.44
C PHE A 104 1.90 -12.06 -11.54
N THR A 105 1.91 -12.64 -10.34
CA THR A 105 3.03 -12.56 -9.39
C THR A 105 3.09 -13.82 -8.49
N PHE A 106 3.99 -13.78 -7.50
CA PHE A 106 4.18 -14.88 -6.54
C PHE A 106 4.06 -14.40 -5.10
N ILE A 107 3.65 -15.33 -4.22
CA ILE A 107 3.70 -15.15 -2.76
C ILE A 107 4.35 -16.35 -2.08
N GLY A 108 4.88 -16.13 -0.86
CA GLY A 108 5.41 -17.20 0.01
C GLY A 108 6.55 -17.97 -0.63
N GLN A 109 6.32 -19.20 -0.97
CA GLN A 109 7.26 -20.12 -1.63
C GLN A 109 7.01 -20.22 -3.15
N LYS A 110 6.82 -19.07 -3.81
CA LYS A 110 6.50 -18.97 -5.24
C LYS A 110 5.12 -19.54 -5.62
N ASN A 111 4.16 -19.52 -4.71
CA ASN A 111 2.77 -19.78 -5.05
C ASN A 111 2.27 -18.69 -5.99
N GLN A 112 1.60 -19.09 -7.05
CA GLN A 112 1.02 -18.18 -8.02
C GLN A 112 -0.12 -17.36 -7.40
N ILE A 113 -0.21 -16.09 -7.77
CA ILE A 113 -1.29 -15.20 -7.38
C ILE A 113 -1.50 -14.16 -8.48
N PHE A 114 -2.75 -13.76 -8.66
CA PHE A 114 -3.13 -12.76 -9.65
C PHE A 114 -3.58 -11.49 -8.95
N ILE A 115 -3.26 -10.37 -9.55
CA ILE A 115 -3.76 -9.05 -9.22
C ILE A 115 -4.62 -8.62 -10.39
N ILE A 116 -5.93 -8.66 -10.21
CA ILE A 116 -6.89 -8.18 -11.20
C ILE A 116 -7.02 -6.68 -10.98
N THR A 117 -6.93 -5.90 -12.03
CA THR A 117 -7.02 -4.43 -11.99
C THR A 117 -8.07 -3.94 -12.97
N ILE A 118 -8.73 -2.85 -12.60
CA ILE A 118 -9.58 -2.06 -13.46
C ILE A 118 -9.11 -0.61 -13.40
N VAL A 119 -8.87 0.02 -14.55
CA VAL A 119 -8.23 1.33 -14.67
C VAL A 119 -9.05 2.24 -15.57
N ASP A 120 -9.19 3.50 -15.20
CA ASP A 120 -9.80 4.53 -16.05
C ASP A 120 -8.88 4.87 -17.22
N CYS A 121 -9.38 4.79 -18.46
CA CYS A 121 -8.59 5.01 -19.67
C CYS A 121 -8.11 6.46 -19.81
N LEU A 122 -8.86 7.44 -19.30
CA LEU A 122 -8.58 8.85 -19.50
C LEU A 122 -7.59 9.41 -18.46
N ILE A 123 -7.90 9.21 -17.17
CA ILE A 123 -7.13 9.78 -16.05
C ILE A 123 -6.08 8.79 -15.54
N ARG A 124 -6.22 7.51 -15.88
CA ARG A 124 -5.31 6.44 -15.49
C ARG A 124 -5.36 6.12 -13.97
N CYS A 125 -6.51 6.35 -13.34
CA CYS A 125 -6.74 5.96 -11.95
C CYS A 125 -7.09 4.48 -11.86
N TYR A 126 -6.55 3.77 -10.87
CA TYR A 126 -7.03 2.45 -10.50
C TYR A 126 -8.42 2.57 -9.89
N LEU A 127 -9.42 2.02 -10.57
CA LEU A 127 -10.83 2.02 -10.15
C LEU A 127 -11.12 0.84 -9.22
N GLY A 128 -10.39 -0.26 -9.39
CA GLY A 128 -10.51 -1.47 -8.59
C GLY A 128 -9.25 -2.32 -8.65
N CYS A 129 -9.06 -3.13 -7.62
CA CYS A 129 -7.96 -4.07 -7.55
C CYS A 129 -8.29 -5.24 -6.62
N LYS A 130 -8.15 -6.45 -7.13
CA LYS A 130 -8.40 -7.67 -6.35
C LYS A 130 -7.22 -8.62 -6.42
N VAL A 131 -6.82 -9.16 -5.27
CA VAL A 131 -5.74 -10.15 -5.16
C VAL A 131 -6.36 -11.51 -4.96
N VAL A 132 -6.18 -12.42 -5.93
CA VAL A 132 -6.83 -13.73 -5.99
C VAL A 132 -5.84 -14.84 -6.31
N LEU A 133 -6.12 -16.05 -5.83
CA LEU A 133 -5.33 -17.24 -6.18
C LEU A 133 -5.69 -17.80 -7.56
N GLN A 134 -6.94 -17.64 -7.96
CA GLN A 134 -7.46 -18.10 -9.25
C GLN A 134 -8.30 -16.97 -9.87
N ARG A 135 -8.22 -16.83 -11.19
CA ARG A 135 -8.99 -15.87 -11.98
C ARG A 135 -10.39 -16.44 -12.28
N THR A 136 -11.23 -16.52 -11.27
CA THR A 136 -12.60 -16.99 -11.46
C THR A 136 -13.52 -15.86 -11.90
N GLN A 137 -14.59 -16.19 -12.62
CA GLN A 137 -15.59 -15.24 -13.04
C GLN A 137 -16.17 -14.46 -11.85
N GLU A 138 -16.44 -15.15 -10.73
CA GLU A 138 -17.00 -14.56 -9.52
C GLU A 138 -16.05 -13.50 -8.94
N ALA A 139 -14.74 -13.80 -8.88
CA ALA A 139 -13.75 -12.87 -8.35
C ALA A 139 -13.59 -11.60 -9.20
N ILE A 140 -13.70 -11.74 -10.53
CA ILE A 140 -13.67 -10.62 -11.45
C ILE A 140 -14.98 -9.83 -11.34
N GLN A 141 -16.15 -10.52 -11.27
CA GLN A 141 -17.45 -9.88 -11.11
C GLN A 141 -17.53 -9.03 -9.84
N GLU A 142 -17.09 -9.57 -8.70
CA GLU A 142 -17.04 -8.81 -7.45
C GLU A 142 -16.20 -7.52 -7.59
N MET A 143 -15.08 -7.55 -8.33
CA MET A 143 -14.27 -6.35 -8.57
C MET A 143 -15.03 -5.33 -9.44
N VAL A 144 -15.73 -5.78 -10.49
CA VAL A 144 -16.55 -4.92 -11.35
C VAL A 144 -17.72 -4.32 -10.58
N ASP A 145 -18.31 -5.10 -9.65
CA ASP A 145 -19.42 -4.64 -8.80
C ASP A 145 -19.01 -3.57 -7.81
N GLU A 146 -17.81 -3.70 -7.24
CA GLU A 146 -17.23 -2.76 -6.26
C GLU A 146 -16.67 -1.49 -6.91
N ALA A 147 -16.21 -1.56 -8.17
CA ALA A 147 -15.62 -0.45 -8.89
C ALA A 147 -16.66 0.61 -9.34
N PRO A 148 -16.26 1.88 -9.55
CA PRO A 148 -17.09 2.87 -10.23
C PRO A 148 -17.54 2.37 -11.60
N LYS A 149 -18.79 2.64 -11.94
CA LYS A 149 -19.39 2.19 -13.20
C LYS A 149 -18.84 2.99 -14.38
N ALA A 150 -18.41 2.29 -15.44
CA ALA A 150 -17.99 2.87 -16.70
C ALA A 150 -19.06 2.67 -17.79
N LYS A 151 -19.02 3.51 -18.83
CA LYS A 151 -19.91 3.34 -19.99
C LYS A 151 -19.41 2.25 -20.93
N ARG A 152 -18.09 2.07 -21.02
CA ARG A 152 -17.42 1.02 -21.80
C ARG A 152 -16.34 0.35 -21.00
N TYR A 153 -16.19 -0.94 -21.21
CA TYR A 153 -15.17 -1.78 -20.56
C TYR A 153 -14.40 -2.52 -21.63
N TYR A 154 -13.09 -2.53 -21.50
CA TYR A 154 -12.17 -3.22 -22.41
C TYR A 154 -11.34 -4.24 -21.63
N SER A 155 -11.04 -5.38 -22.25
CA SER A 155 -10.04 -6.32 -21.78
C SER A 155 -9.45 -7.13 -22.93
N ASP A 156 -8.48 -8.00 -22.62
CA ASP A 156 -8.07 -9.05 -23.54
C ASP A 156 -9.19 -10.10 -23.77
N ALA A 157 -8.97 -11.01 -24.70
CA ALA A 157 -9.93 -12.05 -25.07
C ALA A 157 -10.00 -13.21 -24.05
N PHE A 158 -9.86 -12.97 -22.75
CA PHE A 158 -10.04 -14.00 -21.74
C PHE A 158 -11.55 -14.24 -21.50
N ASP A 159 -12.03 -15.48 -21.76
CA ASP A 159 -13.46 -15.86 -21.76
C ASP A 159 -14.26 -15.45 -20.52
N ALA A 160 -13.61 -15.26 -19.36
CA ALA A 160 -14.30 -14.86 -18.15
C ALA A 160 -14.89 -13.47 -18.24
N TYR A 161 -14.28 -12.56 -19.01
CA TYR A 161 -14.76 -11.19 -19.19
C TYR A 161 -16.06 -11.11 -19.99
N ASP A 162 -16.25 -11.98 -20.99
CA ASP A 162 -17.47 -12.01 -21.81
C ASP A 162 -18.73 -12.38 -21.01
N ARG A 163 -18.56 -13.05 -19.87
CA ARG A 163 -19.65 -13.57 -19.03
C ARG A 163 -20.00 -12.68 -17.85
N LEU A 164 -19.38 -11.50 -17.75
CA LEU A 164 -19.61 -10.58 -16.64
C LEU A 164 -20.83 -9.68 -16.89
N TRP A 165 -21.40 -9.21 -15.80
CA TRP A 165 -22.44 -8.19 -15.80
C TRP A 165 -21.85 -6.79 -15.59
N TYR A 166 -22.00 -5.90 -16.55
CA TYR A 166 -21.36 -4.58 -16.57
C TYR A 166 -22.32 -3.41 -16.17
N HIS A 167 -23.41 -3.69 -15.47
CA HIS A 167 -24.30 -2.67 -14.88
C HIS A 167 -24.72 -1.54 -15.84
N GLY A 168 -25.08 -1.89 -17.08
CA GLY A 168 -25.49 -0.94 -18.12
C GLY A 168 -24.35 -0.38 -18.97
N GLY A 169 -23.11 -0.70 -18.68
CA GLY A 169 -21.96 -0.47 -19.55
C GLY A 169 -21.90 -1.48 -20.69
N ARG A 170 -21.13 -1.16 -21.73
CA ARG A 170 -20.85 -2.07 -22.86
C ARG A 170 -19.46 -2.67 -22.65
N TYR A 171 -19.35 -3.98 -22.85
CA TYR A 171 -18.07 -4.65 -22.90
C TYR A 171 -17.64 -4.85 -24.35
N GLU A 172 -16.37 -4.64 -24.62
CA GLU A 172 -15.75 -4.80 -25.93
C GLU A 172 -14.39 -5.50 -25.75
N VAL A 173 -14.18 -6.58 -26.51
CA VAL A 173 -12.86 -7.22 -26.57
C VAL A 173 -11.93 -6.33 -27.36
N SER A 174 -10.78 -5.98 -26.81
CA SER A 174 -9.77 -5.20 -27.50
C SER A 174 -9.24 -5.93 -28.72
N GLN A 175 -9.41 -5.36 -29.91
CA GLN A 175 -8.87 -5.88 -31.15
C GLN A 175 -7.45 -5.38 -31.36
N GLY A 176 -6.47 -6.06 -30.74
CA GLY A 176 -5.06 -5.69 -30.87
C GLY A 176 -4.55 -4.78 -29.77
N LYS A 177 -3.35 -4.20 -29.96
CA LYS A 177 -2.67 -3.39 -28.92
C LYS A 177 -3.20 -1.98 -28.76
N THR A 178 -4.11 -1.52 -29.59
CA THR A 178 -4.57 -0.13 -29.62
C THR A 178 -5.43 0.24 -28.42
N ASP A 179 -6.26 -0.67 -27.93
CA ASP A 179 -7.25 -0.39 -26.88
C ASP A 179 -6.87 -0.93 -25.50
N THR A 180 -5.83 -1.78 -25.41
CA THR A 180 -5.26 -2.28 -24.13
C THR A 180 -3.89 -1.68 -23.83
N TYR A 181 -3.45 -0.70 -24.59
CA TYR A 181 -2.16 -0.04 -24.37
C TYR A 181 -2.07 0.64 -23.00
N SER A 182 -3.19 1.14 -22.51
CA SER A 182 -3.26 1.85 -21.25
C SER A 182 -3.01 0.92 -20.05
N VAL A 183 -3.72 -0.20 -19.98
CA VAL A 183 -3.60 -1.14 -18.84
C VAL A 183 -2.24 -1.85 -18.82
N GLU A 184 -1.67 -2.18 -19.98
CA GLU A 184 -0.30 -2.72 -20.05
C GLU A 184 0.72 -1.72 -19.47
N ALA A 185 0.58 -0.44 -19.79
CA ALA A 185 1.42 0.63 -19.25
C ALA A 185 1.20 0.79 -17.73
N ASP A 186 -0.04 0.71 -17.22
CA ASP A 186 -0.32 0.79 -15.79
C ASP A 186 0.20 -0.42 -15.03
N ASN A 187 0.14 -1.60 -15.63
CA ASN A 187 0.78 -2.80 -15.08
C ASN A 187 2.31 -2.70 -15.08
N ALA A 188 2.91 -2.01 -16.05
CA ALA A 188 4.33 -1.66 -16.02
C ALA A 188 4.65 -0.66 -14.90
N GLU A 189 3.80 0.35 -14.69
CA GLU A 189 3.87 1.29 -13.57
C GLU A 189 3.81 0.57 -12.20
N LEU A 190 2.88 -0.38 -12.02
CA LEU A 190 2.83 -1.22 -10.80
C LEU A 190 4.16 -1.94 -10.55
N ARG A 191 4.78 -2.49 -11.61
CA ARG A 191 6.07 -3.17 -11.49
C ARG A 191 7.22 -2.21 -11.25
N HIS A 192 7.14 -0.99 -11.78
CA HIS A 192 8.13 0.07 -11.58
C HIS A 192 8.13 0.56 -10.13
N TYR A 193 6.96 0.96 -9.62
CA TYR A 193 6.83 1.53 -8.28
C TYR A 193 6.77 0.51 -7.14
N LEU A 194 6.44 -0.74 -7.41
CA LEU A 194 6.42 -1.79 -6.40
C LEU A 194 7.50 -2.84 -6.66
N ALA A 195 8.66 -2.69 -6.02
CA ALA A 195 9.81 -3.61 -6.17
C ALA A 195 9.44 -5.10 -5.99
N ARG A 196 8.33 -5.39 -5.28
CA ARG A 196 7.81 -6.75 -5.07
C ARG A 196 7.16 -7.35 -6.32
N LEU A 197 6.74 -6.53 -7.27
CA LEU A 197 6.11 -6.93 -8.53
C LEU A 197 7.08 -6.94 -9.71
N GLY A 198 8.31 -6.46 -9.52
CA GLY A 198 9.33 -6.45 -10.57
C GLY A 198 9.58 -7.86 -11.12
N ARG A 199 9.74 -7.97 -12.43
CA ARG A 199 10.08 -9.24 -13.10
C ARG A 199 11.36 -9.82 -12.50
N ARG A 200 11.39 -11.13 -12.23
CA ARG A 200 12.51 -11.85 -11.58
C ARG A 200 12.90 -11.26 -10.20
N SER A 201 11.99 -10.52 -9.55
CA SER A 201 12.22 -9.95 -8.22
C SER A 201 12.37 -11.06 -7.17
N ARG A 202 13.35 -10.88 -6.27
CA ARG A 202 13.45 -11.68 -5.02
C ARG A 202 12.67 -11.04 -3.87
N CYS A 203 11.97 -9.93 -4.14
CA CYS A 203 11.27 -9.12 -3.12
C CYS A 203 9.77 -9.43 -3.03
N PHE A 204 9.29 -10.52 -3.63
CA PHE A 204 7.86 -10.89 -3.63
C PHE A 204 7.28 -11.01 -2.21
N SER A 205 5.97 -10.85 -2.10
CA SER A 205 5.27 -10.85 -0.82
C SER A 205 5.28 -12.23 -0.17
N ARG A 206 5.31 -12.26 1.17
CA ARG A 206 5.25 -13.51 1.93
C ARG A 206 3.82 -13.99 2.19
N CYS A 207 2.85 -13.09 2.15
CA CYS A 207 1.42 -13.38 2.34
C CYS A 207 0.56 -12.41 1.53
N PRO A 208 -0.71 -12.76 1.23
CA PRO A 208 -1.64 -11.91 0.48
C PRO A 208 -1.87 -10.56 1.14
N GLU A 209 -1.99 -10.50 2.48
CA GLU A 209 -2.24 -9.27 3.24
C GLU A 209 -1.12 -8.24 3.07
N ALA A 210 0.14 -8.71 2.98
CA ALA A 210 1.27 -7.83 2.72
C ALA A 210 1.28 -7.28 1.28
N LEU A 211 0.73 -8.04 0.34
CA LEU A 211 0.53 -7.60 -1.03
C LEU A 211 -0.62 -6.59 -1.11
N LYS A 212 -1.78 -6.93 -0.53
CA LYS A 212 -2.96 -6.03 -0.47
C LYS A 212 -2.62 -4.68 0.16
N ALA A 213 -1.90 -4.68 1.30
CA ALA A 213 -1.47 -3.44 1.94
C ALA A 213 -0.54 -2.59 1.06
N ALA A 214 0.37 -3.23 0.32
CA ALA A 214 1.26 -2.53 -0.60
C ALA A 214 0.51 -1.91 -1.77
N LEU A 215 -0.44 -2.66 -2.36
CA LEU A 215 -1.29 -2.20 -3.45
C LEU A 215 -2.18 -1.04 -2.99
N LYS A 216 -2.86 -1.16 -1.85
CA LYS A 216 -3.70 -0.09 -1.31
C LYS A 216 -2.92 1.21 -1.11
N LEU A 217 -1.74 1.14 -0.47
CA LEU A 217 -0.90 2.32 -0.26
C LEU A 217 -0.45 2.94 -1.58
N PHE A 218 0.02 2.13 -2.52
CA PHE A 218 0.46 2.60 -3.83
C PHE A 218 -0.69 3.24 -4.62
N MET A 219 -1.81 2.53 -4.77
CA MET A 219 -2.95 3.01 -5.56
C MET A 219 -3.56 4.29 -4.98
N TYR A 220 -3.59 4.42 -3.65
CA TYR A 220 -4.02 5.65 -3.00
C TYR A 220 -3.13 6.84 -3.41
N CYS A 221 -1.81 6.68 -3.34
CA CYS A 221 -0.87 7.74 -3.71
C CYS A 221 -0.88 8.00 -5.23
N PHE A 222 -0.97 6.93 -6.02
CA PHE A 222 -0.99 7.01 -7.48
C PHE A 222 -2.24 7.73 -7.99
N ASN A 223 -3.42 7.35 -7.53
CA ASN A 223 -4.68 7.98 -7.93
C ASN A 223 -4.71 9.47 -7.54
N ARG A 224 -4.23 9.81 -6.34
CA ARG A 224 -4.08 11.22 -5.93
C ARG A 224 -3.17 11.99 -6.87
N ARG A 225 -2.04 11.39 -7.29
CA ARG A 225 -1.16 12.00 -8.30
C ARG A 225 -1.88 12.19 -9.63
N GLN A 226 -2.63 11.20 -10.09
CA GLN A 226 -3.33 11.28 -11.37
C GLN A 226 -4.42 12.37 -11.37
N LEU A 227 -5.25 12.43 -10.33
CA LEU A 227 -6.24 13.49 -10.16
C LEU A 227 -5.58 14.87 -10.01
N TYR A 228 -4.46 14.97 -9.30
CA TYR A 228 -3.70 16.20 -9.20
C TYR A 228 -3.16 16.66 -10.56
N LYS A 229 -2.59 15.75 -11.35
CA LYS A 229 -2.11 16.07 -12.72
C LYS A 229 -3.23 16.49 -13.66
N GLN A 230 -4.43 15.96 -13.49
CA GLN A 230 -5.60 16.43 -14.25
C GLN A 230 -5.92 17.90 -13.95
N ALA A 231 -5.87 18.30 -12.67
CA ALA A 231 -6.09 19.68 -12.26
C ALA A 231 -4.90 20.62 -12.59
N PHE A 232 -3.67 20.08 -12.59
CA PHE A 232 -2.42 20.83 -12.78
C PHE A 232 -1.51 20.13 -13.79
N PRO A 233 -1.84 20.14 -15.10
CA PRO A 233 -1.14 19.32 -16.11
C PRO A 233 0.35 19.63 -16.26
N ASN A 234 0.76 20.85 -16.02
CA ASN A 234 2.14 21.32 -16.17
C ASN A 234 3.02 21.07 -14.95
N TYR A 235 2.45 20.54 -13.83
CA TYR A 235 3.23 20.25 -12.64
C TYR A 235 3.80 18.82 -12.69
N PRO A 236 5.11 18.63 -12.52
CA PRO A 236 5.74 17.31 -12.58
C PRO A 236 5.54 16.54 -11.25
N ALA A 237 4.30 16.15 -10.95
CA ALA A 237 3.96 15.46 -9.71
C ALA A 237 4.48 14.02 -9.68
N HIS A 238 5.09 13.62 -8.56
CA HIS A 238 5.58 12.27 -8.31
C HIS A 238 4.72 11.54 -7.27
N VAL A 239 4.61 10.21 -7.37
CA VAL A 239 3.75 9.38 -6.50
C VAL A 239 4.10 9.56 -5.02
N TYR A 240 5.39 9.63 -4.67
CA TYR A 240 5.84 9.76 -3.28
C TYR A 240 5.40 11.06 -2.57
N GLN A 241 4.99 12.08 -3.30
CA GLN A 241 4.50 13.35 -2.73
C GLN A 241 3.12 13.21 -2.09
N PHE A 242 2.39 12.14 -2.41
CA PHE A 242 1.01 11.91 -1.98
C PHE A 242 0.85 10.85 -0.87
N VAL A 243 1.97 10.49 -0.23
CA VAL A 243 1.99 9.55 0.92
C VAL A 243 1.38 10.17 2.18
#